data_17f6d8607de663bb6925ec72e8f81b84
#
_entry.id   17f6d8607de663bb6925ec72e8f81b84
#
_cell.length_a   1.000
_cell.length_b   1.000
_cell.length_c   1.000
_cell.angle_alpha   90.00
_cell.angle_beta   90.00
_cell.angle_gamma   90.00
#
_symmetry.space_group_name_H-M   'P 1'
#
loop_
_entity.id
_entity.type
_entity.pdbx_description
1 polymer ?
#
loop_
_entity_poly.entity_id
_entity_poly.type
_entity_poly.pdbx_seq_one_letter_code
_entity_poly.pdbx_strand_id
1 'polypeptide(L)'
;MGKLEPIVGRYITLEEEGENYRIYFEESGNGIPLICLHTAGAHSSQFRHLMCDPEITKNFKIIAFDMPWHGKSTPPVGWQDKEYRLTSDFYVAIIKNFIEALDLKKPVIMGCSMGGRVVIRLAYELGTKLLGVIGLEGSDRPAPWYDNSWTSHPNFANGDFCVGLVSGLCAPQSPDEYKWETLWHYYQSGSGVFKGDMHFFRTDSDYTHTSAAIDTKLCPVYLMTGEYDYSCTPEATVDTASRIPGAKSVIMSEVGHFPMSENPEVFKGYLIPVLEKFIKGETK
;
A
#
# COMPACT_ATOMS: atom_id res chain seq x y z
N MET A 1 9.24 -28.86 -15.13
CA MET A 1 10.32 -27.89 -15.33
C MET A 1 10.02 -26.64 -14.51
N GLY A 2 11.01 -26.08 -13.80
CA GLY A 2 10.83 -24.80 -13.09
C GLY A 2 10.60 -23.65 -14.08
N LYS A 3 9.79 -22.66 -13.67
CA LYS A 3 9.56 -21.43 -14.43
C LYS A 3 10.09 -20.25 -13.59
N LEU A 4 10.92 -19.40 -14.21
CA LEU A 4 11.38 -18.17 -13.57
C LEU A 4 10.30 -17.09 -13.71
N GLU A 5 10.07 -16.37 -12.62
CA GLU A 5 9.28 -15.15 -12.60
C GLU A 5 10.16 -13.95 -12.98
N PRO A 6 9.59 -12.88 -13.58
CA PRO A 6 10.37 -11.71 -14.03
C PRO A 6 10.79 -10.78 -12.90
N ILE A 7 10.49 -11.11 -11.65
CA ILE A 7 10.71 -10.27 -10.47
C ILE A 7 12.18 -10.29 -10.06
N VAL A 8 12.75 -9.10 -9.86
CA VAL A 8 14.14 -8.93 -9.39
C VAL A 8 14.16 -8.19 -8.07
N GLY A 9 14.70 -8.84 -7.04
CA GLY A 9 14.88 -8.26 -5.71
C GLY A 9 16.22 -7.52 -5.56
N ARG A 10 16.18 -6.36 -4.89
CA ARG A 10 17.36 -5.52 -4.62
C ARG A 10 17.30 -4.92 -3.22
N TYR A 11 18.39 -4.31 -2.80
CA TYR A 11 18.49 -3.52 -1.57
C TYR A 11 19.02 -2.12 -1.85
N ILE A 12 18.49 -1.15 -1.11
CA ILE A 12 19.00 0.21 -1.07
C ILE A 12 19.13 0.64 0.39
N THR A 13 20.10 1.48 0.71
CA THR A 13 20.21 2.08 2.04
C THR A 13 19.71 3.51 1.98
N LEU A 14 18.76 3.85 2.83
CA LEU A 14 18.21 5.19 3.00
C LEU A 14 18.60 5.71 4.37
N GLU A 15 18.91 7.01 4.46
CA GLU A 15 19.10 7.70 5.73
C GLU A 15 17.84 8.50 6.07
N GLU A 16 17.32 8.32 7.28
CA GLU A 16 16.21 9.10 7.81
C GLU A 16 16.40 9.29 9.32
N GLU A 17 16.18 10.52 9.81
CA GLU A 17 16.35 10.89 11.22
C GLU A 17 17.72 10.50 11.81
N GLY A 18 18.79 10.52 10.97
CA GLY A 18 20.15 10.15 11.36
C GLY A 18 20.40 8.65 11.50
N GLU A 19 19.45 7.83 11.10
CA GLU A 19 19.55 6.37 11.07
C GLU A 19 19.62 5.83 9.64
N ASN A 20 20.32 4.72 9.45
CA ASN A 20 20.39 4.02 8.17
C ASN A 20 19.43 2.84 8.14
N TYR A 21 18.57 2.79 7.12
CA TYR A 21 17.61 1.74 6.87
C TYR A 21 17.99 0.99 5.59
N ARG A 22 18.22 -0.31 5.70
CA ARG A 22 18.45 -1.18 4.54
C ARG A 22 17.13 -1.69 4.03
N ILE A 23 16.64 -1.07 2.97
CA ILE A 23 15.32 -1.31 2.37
C ILE A 23 15.43 -2.35 1.26
N TYR A 24 14.63 -3.40 1.36
CA TYR A 24 14.42 -4.36 0.28
C TYR A 24 13.29 -3.87 -0.63
N PHE A 25 13.48 -4.07 -1.93
CA PHE A 25 12.44 -3.85 -2.93
C PHE A 25 12.54 -4.85 -4.07
N GLU A 26 11.41 -5.06 -4.72
CA GLU A 26 11.27 -5.87 -5.91
C GLU A 26 10.85 -5.00 -7.07
N GLU A 27 11.36 -5.33 -8.28
CA GLU A 27 11.01 -4.62 -9.50
C GLU A 27 10.74 -5.59 -10.66
N SER A 28 9.81 -5.22 -11.53
CA SER A 28 9.47 -5.95 -12.76
C SER A 28 8.89 -5.01 -13.81
N GLY A 29 9.09 -5.33 -15.08
CA GLY A 29 8.58 -4.54 -16.19
C GLY A 29 9.43 -3.33 -16.54
N ASN A 30 8.90 -2.51 -17.45
CA ASN A 30 9.55 -1.30 -17.99
C ASN A 30 8.52 -0.20 -18.23
N GLY A 31 8.97 1.05 -18.32
CA GLY A 31 8.10 2.20 -18.64
C GLY A 31 7.85 3.10 -17.43
N ILE A 32 6.61 3.54 -17.25
CA ILE A 32 6.22 4.46 -16.16
C ILE A 32 6.46 3.80 -14.82
N PRO A 33 7.20 4.42 -13.88
CA PRO A 33 7.37 3.86 -12.55
C PRO A 33 6.02 3.79 -11.81
N LEU A 34 5.66 2.60 -11.33
CA LEU A 34 4.51 2.35 -10.46
C LEU A 34 5.02 1.84 -9.13
N ILE A 35 5.06 2.73 -8.14
CA ILE A 35 5.46 2.36 -6.76
C ILE A 35 4.25 1.75 -6.06
N CYS A 36 4.44 0.59 -5.46
CA CYS A 36 3.41 -0.14 -4.73
C CYS A 36 3.73 -0.19 -3.23
N LEU A 37 2.80 0.26 -2.40
CA LEU A 37 2.91 0.34 -0.94
C LEU A 37 2.02 -0.71 -0.29
N HIS A 38 2.64 -1.61 0.47
CA HIS A 38 1.96 -2.74 1.12
C HIS A 38 1.05 -2.32 2.28
N THR A 39 0.23 -3.25 2.74
CA THR A 39 -0.67 -3.10 3.90
C THR A 39 0.08 -3.26 5.22
N ALA A 40 -0.56 -2.89 6.33
CA ALA A 40 0.00 -3.05 7.66
C ALA A 40 0.39 -4.50 7.96
N GLY A 41 1.60 -4.70 8.48
CA GLY A 41 2.12 -6.03 8.85
C GLY A 41 2.49 -6.95 7.68
N ALA A 42 2.27 -6.55 6.42
CA ALA A 42 2.63 -7.34 5.24
C ALA A 42 3.93 -6.83 4.58
N HIS A 43 4.16 -7.15 3.32
CA HIS A 43 5.36 -6.77 2.58
C HIS A 43 5.14 -6.78 1.05
N SER A 44 6.15 -6.44 0.28
CA SER A 44 6.14 -6.28 -1.19
C SER A 44 5.52 -7.44 -1.97
N SER A 45 5.66 -8.67 -1.49
CA SER A 45 5.14 -9.86 -2.20
C SER A 45 3.64 -9.85 -2.45
N GLN A 46 2.87 -8.98 -1.76
CA GLN A 46 1.44 -8.78 -2.05
C GLN A 46 1.18 -8.32 -3.50
N PHE A 47 2.18 -7.74 -4.16
CA PHE A 47 2.05 -7.22 -5.53
C PHE A 47 2.63 -8.17 -6.60
N ARG A 48 3.05 -9.39 -6.23
CA ARG A 48 3.74 -10.30 -7.16
C ARG A 48 2.89 -10.65 -8.39
N HIS A 49 1.57 -10.75 -8.25
CA HIS A 49 0.67 -11.06 -9.37
C HIS A 49 0.68 -9.94 -10.41
N LEU A 50 0.67 -8.68 -9.98
CA LEU A 50 0.81 -7.55 -10.89
C LEU A 50 2.19 -7.49 -11.55
N MET A 51 3.25 -7.83 -10.80
CA MET A 51 4.62 -7.85 -11.28
C MET A 51 4.85 -8.96 -12.33
N CYS A 52 4.07 -10.02 -12.29
CA CYS A 52 4.11 -11.11 -13.26
C CYS A 52 3.15 -10.93 -14.43
N ASP A 53 2.31 -9.89 -14.42
CA ASP A 53 1.33 -9.66 -15.48
C ASP A 53 1.93 -8.89 -16.65
N PRO A 54 2.04 -9.52 -17.86
CA PRO A 54 2.65 -8.89 -19.03
C PRO A 54 1.81 -7.73 -19.59
N GLU A 55 0.51 -7.67 -19.29
CA GLU A 55 -0.36 -6.58 -19.74
C GLU A 55 -0.05 -5.29 -18.98
N ILE A 56 0.34 -5.39 -17.71
CA ILE A 56 0.73 -4.25 -16.88
C ILE A 56 2.22 -3.93 -17.10
N THR A 57 3.08 -4.94 -17.01
CA THR A 57 4.54 -4.76 -17.03
C THR A 57 5.12 -4.31 -18.38
N LYS A 58 4.35 -4.39 -19.47
CA LYS A 58 4.76 -3.83 -20.77
C LYS A 58 4.85 -2.31 -20.79
N ASN A 59 4.08 -1.61 -19.94
CA ASN A 59 4.00 -0.15 -19.91
C ASN A 59 4.44 0.45 -18.55
N PHE A 60 4.47 -0.37 -17.51
CA PHE A 60 4.83 0.06 -16.16
C PHE A 60 6.03 -0.72 -15.63
N LYS A 61 6.97 0.00 -15.03
CA LYS A 61 7.98 -0.58 -14.15
C LYS A 61 7.38 -0.60 -12.75
N ILE A 62 6.89 -1.77 -12.33
CA ILE A 62 6.33 -1.95 -11.00
C ILE A 62 7.49 -2.06 -10.00
N ILE A 63 7.41 -1.33 -8.91
CA ILE A 63 8.41 -1.30 -7.85
C ILE A 63 7.66 -1.41 -6.52
N ALA A 64 7.81 -2.52 -5.82
CA ALA A 64 7.24 -2.73 -4.49
C ALA A 64 8.36 -2.86 -3.47
N PHE A 65 8.33 -2.08 -2.40
CA PHE A 65 9.35 -2.14 -1.36
C PHE A 65 8.76 -2.48 0.01
N ASP A 66 9.57 -3.10 0.83
CA ASP A 66 9.24 -3.38 2.21
C ASP A 66 9.60 -2.15 3.06
N MET A 67 8.66 -1.61 3.81
CA MET A 67 8.96 -0.57 4.79
C MET A 67 10.00 -1.05 5.81
N PRO A 68 10.75 -0.16 6.47
CA PRO A 68 11.58 -0.57 7.61
C PRO A 68 10.81 -1.47 8.57
N TRP A 69 11.45 -2.49 9.12
CA TRP A 69 10.87 -3.53 9.99
C TRP A 69 10.02 -4.61 9.27
N HIS A 70 9.70 -4.44 8.00
CA HIS A 70 8.84 -5.35 7.25
C HIS A 70 9.65 -6.27 6.33
N GLY A 71 9.11 -7.45 6.08
CA GLY A 71 9.58 -8.40 5.08
C GLY A 71 11.08 -8.65 5.16
N LYS A 72 11.82 -8.27 4.12
CA LYS A 72 13.27 -8.40 4.01
C LYS A 72 14.03 -7.10 4.33
N SER A 73 13.32 -5.99 4.58
CA SER A 73 13.93 -4.76 5.08
C SER A 73 14.35 -4.91 6.54
N THR A 74 15.49 -4.31 6.89
CA THR A 74 15.98 -4.43 8.26
C THR A 74 15.45 -3.28 9.13
N PRO A 75 15.19 -3.54 10.41
CA PRO A 75 15.05 -2.46 11.39
C PRO A 75 16.38 -1.71 11.58
N PRO A 76 16.39 -0.52 12.22
CA PRO A 76 17.60 0.23 12.48
C PRO A 76 18.51 -0.48 13.50
N VAL A 77 19.77 -0.08 13.57
CA VAL A 77 20.71 -0.59 14.57
C VAL A 77 20.18 -0.34 15.99
N GLY A 78 20.27 -1.33 16.86
CA GLY A 78 19.74 -1.25 18.24
C GLY A 78 18.23 -1.45 18.33
N TRP A 79 17.62 -1.99 17.29
CA TRP A 79 16.18 -2.23 17.23
C TRP A 79 15.63 -3.10 18.37
N GLN A 80 16.43 -4.00 18.92
CA GLN A 80 16.03 -4.88 20.02
C GLN A 80 15.61 -4.11 21.29
N ASP A 81 16.07 -2.86 21.41
CA ASP A 81 15.76 -1.94 22.53
C ASP A 81 14.76 -0.85 22.12
N LYS A 82 14.20 -0.93 20.90
CA LYS A 82 13.28 0.05 20.33
C LYS A 82 11.91 -0.57 20.11
N GLU A 83 10.86 0.21 20.35
CA GLU A 83 9.51 -0.13 19.92
C GLU A 83 9.23 0.49 18.55
N TYR A 84 8.84 -0.32 17.58
CA TYR A 84 8.42 0.19 16.29
C TYR A 84 7.09 0.93 16.37
N ARG A 85 7.07 2.15 15.82
CA ARG A 85 5.88 2.98 15.71
C ARG A 85 5.94 3.77 14.41
N LEU A 86 5.05 3.46 13.50
CA LEU A 86 4.93 4.20 12.24
C LEU A 86 4.24 5.53 12.47
N THR A 87 4.89 6.62 12.06
CA THR A 87 4.29 7.96 11.99
C THR A 87 4.05 8.37 10.54
N SER A 88 3.12 9.29 10.31
CA SER A 88 2.87 9.86 8.99
C SER A 88 4.12 10.51 8.40
N ASP A 89 4.88 11.26 9.22
CA ASP A 89 6.06 11.97 8.76
C ASP A 89 7.15 11.00 8.33
N PHE A 90 7.44 9.99 9.16
CA PHE A 90 8.42 8.95 8.83
C PHE A 90 8.03 8.17 7.57
N TYR A 91 6.72 7.79 7.45
CA TYR A 91 6.25 7.05 6.28
C TYR A 91 6.46 7.83 4.99
N VAL A 92 6.04 9.09 5.00
CA VAL A 92 6.20 10.00 3.85
C VAL A 92 7.68 10.24 3.54
N ALA A 93 8.53 10.43 4.57
CA ALA A 93 9.96 10.65 4.40
C ALA A 93 10.64 9.45 3.72
N ILE A 94 10.39 8.23 4.20
CA ILE A 94 10.93 7.00 3.57
C ILE A 94 10.52 6.90 2.10
N ILE A 95 9.25 7.17 1.76
CA ILE A 95 8.77 7.12 0.37
C ILE A 95 9.47 8.18 -0.50
N LYS A 96 9.61 9.41 0.01
CA LYS A 96 10.31 10.49 -0.71
C LYS A 96 11.78 10.16 -0.95
N ASN A 97 12.47 9.70 0.09
CA ASN A 97 13.87 9.30 0.00
C ASN A 97 14.08 8.13 -0.97
N PHE A 98 13.13 7.18 -0.99
CA PHE A 98 13.14 6.05 -1.94
C PHE A 98 12.98 6.52 -3.40
N ILE A 99 12.05 7.44 -3.66
CA ILE A 99 11.85 8.05 -4.99
C ILE A 99 13.11 8.77 -5.45
N GLU A 100 13.72 9.56 -4.57
CA GLU A 100 14.91 10.35 -4.88
C GLU A 100 16.13 9.44 -5.11
N ALA A 101 16.37 8.47 -4.24
CA ALA A 101 17.52 7.59 -4.31
C ALA A 101 17.51 6.69 -5.56
N LEU A 102 16.35 6.33 -6.09
CA LEU A 102 16.19 5.61 -7.35
C LEU A 102 16.00 6.52 -8.57
N ASP A 103 16.07 7.84 -8.40
CA ASP A 103 15.87 8.85 -9.45
C ASP A 103 14.57 8.64 -10.25
N LEU A 104 13.47 8.25 -9.58
CA LEU A 104 12.20 7.95 -10.24
C LEU A 104 11.50 9.24 -10.67
N LYS A 105 11.31 9.39 -11.97
CA LYS A 105 10.69 10.59 -12.56
C LYS A 105 9.18 10.43 -12.67
N LYS A 106 8.43 11.30 -12.02
CA LYS A 106 6.96 11.32 -12.02
C LYS A 106 6.33 9.92 -11.86
N PRO A 107 6.62 9.19 -10.78
CA PRO A 107 5.99 7.89 -10.60
C PRO A 107 4.48 8.03 -10.38
N VAL A 108 3.73 6.98 -10.69
CA VAL A 108 2.43 6.71 -10.10
C VAL A 108 2.70 6.02 -8.77
N ILE A 109 2.00 6.41 -7.70
CA ILE A 109 2.08 5.71 -6.42
C ILE A 109 0.74 5.04 -6.16
N MET A 110 0.76 3.75 -5.99
CA MET A 110 -0.38 2.93 -5.59
C MET A 110 -0.11 2.30 -4.22
N GLY A 111 -1.06 2.34 -3.33
CA GLY A 111 -0.91 1.69 -2.02
C GLY A 111 -2.22 1.11 -1.54
N CYS A 112 -2.16 0.12 -0.67
CA CYS A 112 -3.32 -0.53 -0.10
C CYS A 112 -3.39 -0.31 1.41
N SER A 113 -4.57 -0.07 1.97
CA SER A 113 -4.81 0.10 3.41
C SER A 113 -4.00 1.28 3.99
N MET A 114 -3.00 1.04 4.84
CA MET A 114 -2.09 2.11 5.28
C MET A 114 -1.39 2.78 4.09
N GLY A 115 -0.97 1.99 3.09
CA GLY A 115 -0.44 2.50 1.83
C GLY A 115 -1.47 3.30 1.03
N GLY A 116 -2.72 2.85 1.02
CA GLY A 116 -3.85 3.54 0.38
C GLY A 116 -4.18 4.89 1.05
N ARG A 117 -3.91 5.01 2.35
CA ARG A 117 -4.10 6.25 3.09
C ARG A 117 -2.97 7.24 2.87
N VAL A 118 -1.72 6.81 2.97
CA VAL A 118 -0.57 7.71 2.83
C VAL A 118 -0.46 8.33 1.44
N VAL A 119 -0.98 7.68 0.38
CA VAL A 119 -0.96 8.27 -0.97
C VAL A 119 -1.76 9.55 -1.07
N ILE A 120 -2.78 9.76 -0.22
CA ILE A 120 -3.55 11.00 -0.13
C ILE A 120 -2.64 12.14 0.34
N ARG A 121 -1.85 11.92 1.39
CA ARG A 121 -0.87 12.90 1.86
C ARG A 121 0.23 13.14 0.82
N LEU A 122 0.71 12.09 0.15
CA LEU A 122 1.70 12.22 -0.92
C LEU A 122 1.19 13.04 -2.10
N ALA A 123 -0.09 12.90 -2.48
CA ALA A 123 -0.70 13.73 -3.52
C ALA A 123 -0.69 15.21 -3.15
N TYR A 124 -0.97 15.54 -1.88
CA TYR A 124 -0.90 16.91 -1.37
C TYR A 124 0.53 17.48 -1.36
N GLU A 125 1.50 16.70 -0.83
CA GLU A 125 2.87 17.19 -0.65
C GLU A 125 3.71 17.19 -1.92
N LEU A 126 3.55 16.22 -2.80
CA LEU A 126 4.38 16.04 -3.98
C LEU A 126 3.76 16.63 -5.26
N GLY A 127 2.42 16.68 -5.35
CA GLY A 127 1.72 17.31 -6.46
C GLY A 127 2.31 16.96 -7.83
N THR A 128 2.87 17.96 -8.53
CA THR A 128 3.44 17.82 -9.88
C THR A 128 4.64 16.87 -9.99
N LYS A 129 5.24 16.47 -8.87
CA LYS A 129 6.33 15.49 -8.87
C LYS A 129 5.83 14.06 -9.10
N LEU A 130 4.53 13.83 -8.95
CA LEU A 130 3.87 12.57 -9.26
C LEU A 130 3.12 12.65 -10.59
N LEU A 131 2.94 11.50 -11.24
CA LEU A 131 2.00 11.37 -12.36
C LEU A 131 0.56 11.23 -11.85
N GLY A 132 0.38 10.66 -10.66
CA GLY A 132 -0.85 10.55 -9.92
C GLY A 132 -0.76 9.50 -8.81
N VAL A 133 -1.86 9.31 -8.09
CA VAL A 133 -1.95 8.33 -7.02
C VAL A 133 -3.18 7.43 -7.15
N ILE A 134 -3.04 6.19 -6.67
CA ILE A 134 -4.11 5.19 -6.57
C ILE A 134 -4.15 4.70 -5.12
N GLY A 135 -5.18 5.09 -4.36
CA GLY A 135 -5.42 4.60 -3.01
C GLY A 135 -6.37 3.41 -3.05
N LEU A 136 -5.86 2.24 -2.68
CA LEU A 136 -6.66 1.03 -2.52
C LEU A 136 -7.01 0.89 -1.05
N GLU A 137 -8.27 0.61 -0.74
CA GLU A 137 -8.73 0.31 0.62
C GLU A 137 -8.27 1.39 1.62
N GLY A 138 -8.36 2.67 1.22
CA GLY A 138 -7.85 3.82 1.96
C GLY A 138 -8.88 4.93 2.12
N SER A 139 -8.78 5.66 3.24
CA SER A 139 -9.57 6.83 3.55
C SER A 139 -8.69 7.93 4.14
N ASP A 140 -9.15 9.19 4.16
CA ASP A 140 -8.36 10.31 4.64
C ASP A 140 -8.38 10.50 6.15
N ARG A 141 -9.01 9.60 6.89
CA ARG A 141 -9.12 9.68 8.36
C ARG A 141 -9.18 8.31 9.02
N PRO A 142 -8.76 8.22 10.31
CA PRO A 142 -8.87 6.99 11.09
C PRO A 142 -10.31 6.51 11.25
N ALA A 143 -10.49 5.19 11.29
CA ALA A 143 -11.76 4.57 11.62
C ALA A 143 -11.94 4.56 13.16
N PRO A 144 -12.99 5.17 13.72
CA PRO A 144 -13.11 5.36 15.17
C PRO A 144 -13.40 4.06 15.96
N TRP A 145 -13.89 3.03 15.30
CA TRP A 145 -14.26 1.75 15.92
C TRP A 145 -13.14 0.71 15.99
N TYR A 146 -11.97 1.02 15.44
CA TYR A 146 -10.90 0.04 15.30
C TYR A 146 -10.10 -0.10 16.59
N ASP A 147 -10.53 -0.96 17.51
CA ASP A 147 -9.74 -1.31 18.70
C ASP A 147 -8.80 -2.47 18.40
N ASN A 148 -7.51 -2.24 18.54
CA ASN A 148 -6.47 -3.23 18.38
C ASN A 148 -5.56 -3.35 19.64
N SER A 149 -6.00 -2.89 20.79
CA SER A 149 -5.21 -2.96 22.04
C SER A 149 -4.78 -4.40 22.36
N TRP A 150 -5.60 -5.37 22.03
CA TRP A 150 -5.36 -6.80 22.23
C TRP A 150 -4.30 -7.39 21.28
N THR A 151 -3.95 -6.72 20.18
CA THR A 151 -2.93 -7.19 19.21
C THR A 151 -1.53 -7.29 19.81
N SER A 152 -1.29 -6.61 20.89
CA SER A 152 0.00 -6.59 21.60
C SER A 152 -0.02 -7.35 22.92
N HIS A 153 -1.08 -8.12 23.16
CA HIS A 153 -1.17 -8.91 24.39
C HIS A 153 -0.15 -10.07 24.35
N PRO A 154 0.65 -10.28 25.42
CA PRO A 154 1.76 -11.24 25.41
C PRO A 154 1.34 -12.70 25.22
N ASN A 155 0.06 -13.03 25.42
CA ASN A 155 -0.47 -14.38 25.23
C ASN A 155 -0.92 -14.67 23.79
N PHE A 156 -0.81 -13.73 22.86
CA PHE A 156 -1.14 -13.93 21.46
C PHE A 156 0.12 -13.97 20.61
N ALA A 157 0.28 -15.02 19.80
CA ALA A 157 1.30 -15.07 18.78
C ALA A 157 0.94 -14.09 17.65
N ASN A 158 1.87 -13.19 17.31
CA ASN A 158 1.60 -12.09 16.36
C ASN A 158 1.16 -12.60 14.98
N GLY A 159 1.83 -13.60 14.43
CA GLY A 159 1.50 -14.16 13.13
C GLY A 159 0.12 -14.81 13.09
N ASP A 160 -0.18 -15.68 14.04
CA ASP A 160 -1.49 -16.34 14.15
C ASP A 160 -2.63 -15.33 14.32
N PHE A 161 -2.36 -14.29 15.11
CA PHE A 161 -3.29 -13.20 15.30
C PHE A 161 -3.57 -12.44 14.00
N CYS A 162 -2.52 -12.01 13.29
CA CYS A 162 -2.66 -11.29 12.01
C CYS A 162 -3.43 -12.13 10.99
N VAL A 163 -3.12 -13.42 10.87
CA VAL A 163 -3.83 -14.35 9.97
C VAL A 163 -5.32 -14.46 10.34
N GLY A 164 -5.65 -14.61 11.63
CA GLY A 164 -7.03 -14.64 12.09
C GLY A 164 -7.80 -13.37 11.76
N LEU A 165 -7.20 -12.20 11.97
CA LEU A 165 -7.81 -10.91 11.65
C LEU A 165 -8.05 -10.75 10.15
N VAL A 166 -7.02 -10.97 9.32
CA VAL A 166 -7.10 -10.69 7.88
C VAL A 166 -7.93 -11.71 7.12
N SER A 167 -8.08 -12.93 7.62
CA SER A 167 -8.93 -13.95 6.99
C SER A 167 -10.38 -13.49 6.81
N GLY A 168 -10.89 -12.69 7.74
CA GLY A 168 -12.24 -12.10 7.66
C GLY A 168 -12.36 -10.89 6.75
N LEU A 169 -11.25 -10.39 6.20
CA LEU A 169 -11.25 -9.21 5.32
C LEU A 169 -11.17 -9.57 3.82
N CYS A 170 -10.97 -10.85 3.49
CA CYS A 170 -11.04 -11.31 2.10
C CYS A 170 -12.50 -11.50 1.67
N ALA A 171 -12.80 -11.20 0.41
CA ALA A 171 -14.11 -11.47 -0.15
C ALA A 171 -14.41 -12.99 -0.17
N PRO A 172 -15.66 -13.41 0.06
CA PRO A 172 -16.02 -14.81 0.00
C PRO A 172 -15.79 -15.44 -1.39
N GLN A 173 -15.86 -14.65 -2.46
CA GLN A 173 -15.65 -15.08 -3.84
C GLN A 173 -14.18 -15.22 -4.23
N SER A 174 -13.26 -14.65 -3.45
CA SER A 174 -11.83 -14.74 -3.74
C SER A 174 -11.38 -16.21 -3.77
N PRO A 175 -10.59 -16.63 -4.78
CA PRO A 175 -10.10 -18.01 -4.88
C PRO A 175 -9.30 -18.41 -3.64
N ASP A 176 -9.52 -19.64 -3.16
CA ASP A 176 -8.86 -20.13 -1.93
C ASP A 176 -7.34 -20.07 -2.02
N GLU A 177 -6.75 -20.38 -3.16
CA GLU A 177 -5.29 -20.32 -3.36
C GLU A 177 -4.73 -18.93 -3.08
N TYR A 178 -5.39 -17.87 -3.54
CA TYR A 178 -4.98 -16.49 -3.33
C TYR A 178 -5.29 -15.99 -1.91
N LYS A 179 -6.39 -16.47 -1.31
CA LYS A 179 -6.65 -16.21 0.12
C LYS A 179 -5.53 -16.80 0.98
N TRP A 180 -5.16 -18.08 0.76
CA TRP A 180 -4.07 -18.70 1.50
C TRP A 180 -2.72 -18.02 1.27
N GLU A 181 -2.43 -17.56 0.07
CA GLU A 181 -1.23 -16.78 -0.22
C GLU A 181 -1.25 -15.45 0.54
N THR A 182 -2.38 -14.74 0.55
CA THR A 182 -2.55 -13.49 1.30
C THR A 182 -2.31 -13.72 2.80
N LEU A 183 -2.89 -14.76 3.38
CA LEU A 183 -2.68 -15.12 4.78
C LEU A 183 -1.21 -15.46 5.07
N TRP A 184 -0.51 -16.11 4.13
CA TRP A 184 0.91 -16.42 4.29
C TRP A 184 1.77 -15.16 4.40
N HIS A 185 1.47 -14.11 3.65
CA HIS A 185 2.18 -12.84 3.78
C HIS A 185 2.05 -12.25 5.19
N TYR A 186 0.89 -12.36 5.79
CA TYR A 186 0.66 -11.88 7.17
C TYR A 186 1.26 -12.79 8.24
N TYR A 187 1.30 -14.09 7.99
CA TYR A 187 1.96 -15.02 8.90
C TYR A 187 3.46 -14.71 9.08
N GLN A 188 4.07 -14.11 8.07
CA GLN A 188 5.48 -13.68 8.09
C GLN A 188 5.71 -12.34 8.81
N SER A 189 4.67 -11.70 9.33
CA SER A 189 4.80 -10.42 10.03
C SER A 189 5.69 -10.52 11.28
N GLY A 190 6.63 -9.61 11.42
CA GLY A 190 7.48 -9.51 12.59
C GLY A 190 6.70 -9.16 13.86
N SER A 191 7.23 -9.58 15.03
CA SER A 191 6.64 -9.22 16.30
C SER A 191 6.58 -7.70 16.50
N GLY A 192 5.41 -7.18 16.87
CA GLY A 192 5.18 -5.74 17.11
C GLY A 192 5.02 -4.89 15.85
N VAL A 193 5.28 -5.43 14.65
CA VAL A 193 5.22 -4.68 13.39
C VAL A 193 3.80 -4.22 13.11
N PHE A 194 2.83 -5.12 13.12
CA PHE A 194 1.42 -4.77 12.92
C PHE A 194 0.93 -3.74 13.94
N LYS A 195 1.32 -3.86 15.22
CA LYS A 195 1.00 -2.87 16.26
C LYS A 195 1.57 -1.49 15.91
N GLY A 196 2.83 -1.45 15.46
CA GLY A 196 3.49 -0.20 15.08
C GLY A 196 2.81 0.50 13.91
N ASP A 197 2.37 -0.25 12.89
CA ASP A 197 1.60 0.27 11.76
C ASP A 197 0.22 0.78 12.19
N MET A 198 -0.42 0.11 13.15
CA MET A 198 -1.70 0.55 13.68
C MET A 198 -1.61 1.89 14.41
N HIS A 199 -0.44 2.32 14.87
CA HIS A 199 -0.26 3.68 15.39
C HIS A 199 -0.55 4.71 14.30
N PHE A 200 0.07 4.57 13.11
CA PHE A 200 -0.22 5.39 11.95
C PHE A 200 -1.71 5.33 11.59
N PHE A 201 -2.23 4.13 11.39
CA PHE A 201 -3.58 3.93 10.87
C PHE A 201 -4.68 4.49 11.78
N ARG A 202 -4.49 4.46 13.11
CA ARG A 202 -5.50 4.88 14.10
C ARG A 202 -5.36 6.30 14.59
N THR A 203 -4.14 6.81 14.70
CA THR A 203 -3.88 8.03 15.47
C THR A 203 -3.15 9.12 14.72
N ASP A 204 -2.38 8.77 13.68
CA ASP A 204 -1.45 9.72 13.05
C ASP A 204 -1.68 9.92 11.55
N SER A 205 -2.84 9.55 11.04
CA SER A 205 -3.16 9.64 9.60
C SER A 205 -4.48 10.33 9.31
N ASP A 206 -4.81 11.38 10.06
CA ASP A 206 -5.94 12.25 9.75
C ASP A 206 -5.51 13.32 8.74
N TYR A 207 -5.95 13.16 7.49
CA TYR A 207 -5.65 14.04 6.37
C TYR A 207 -6.86 14.87 5.91
N THR A 208 -7.95 14.88 6.68
CA THR A 208 -9.18 15.62 6.33
C THR A 208 -8.93 17.10 6.07
N HIS A 209 -7.97 17.71 6.79
CA HIS A 209 -7.62 19.11 6.61
C HIS A 209 -6.83 19.40 5.32
N THR A 210 -6.15 18.39 4.75
CA THR A 210 -5.33 18.56 3.53
C THR A 210 -6.01 18.01 2.29
N SER A 211 -6.96 17.10 2.43
CA SER A 211 -7.67 16.45 1.32
C SER A 211 -8.31 17.45 0.36
N ALA A 212 -9.01 18.45 0.88
CA ALA A 212 -9.67 19.48 0.06
C ALA A 212 -8.70 20.43 -0.67
N ALA A 213 -7.43 20.45 -0.27
CA ALA A 213 -6.39 21.28 -0.88
C ALA A 213 -5.59 20.54 -1.97
N ILE A 214 -5.88 19.28 -2.23
CA ILE A 214 -5.24 18.50 -3.30
C ILE A 214 -5.72 19.01 -4.65
N ASP A 215 -4.78 19.50 -5.49
CA ASP A 215 -5.08 19.85 -6.87
C ASP A 215 -4.99 18.59 -7.78
N THR A 216 -6.14 17.98 -8.02
CA THR A 216 -6.23 16.77 -8.86
C THR A 216 -5.92 17.01 -10.34
N LYS A 217 -5.82 18.27 -10.79
CA LYS A 217 -5.32 18.59 -12.15
C LYS A 217 -3.81 18.42 -12.24
N LEU A 218 -3.10 18.59 -11.12
CA LEU A 218 -1.66 18.42 -11.02
C LEU A 218 -1.28 17.00 -10.61
N CYS A 219 -2.05 16.39 -9.70
CA CYS A 219 -1.87 15.03 -9.22
C CYS A 219 -3.23 14.31 -9.18
N PRO A 220 -3.62 13.61 -10.24
CA PRO A 220 -4.86 12.83 -10.27
C PRO A 220 -4.93 11.83 -9.13
N VAL A 221 -6.11 11.73 -8.50
CA VAL A 221 -6.39 10.85 -7.36
C VAL A 221 -7.47 9.86 -7.73
N TYR A 222 -7.16 8.57 -7.65
CA TYR A 222 -8.09 7.47 -7.78
C TYR A 222 -8.18 6.72 -6.45
N LEU A 223 -9.38 6.53 -5.94
CA LEU A 223 -9.65 5.76 -4.72
C LEU A 223 -10.49 4.54 -5.09
N MET A 224 -10.02 3.35 -4.72
CA MET A 224 -10.68 2.10 -5.11
C MET A 224 -10.84 1.21 -3.89
N THR A 225 -12.01 0.64 -3.68
CA THR A 225 -12.31 -0.17 -2.49
C THR A 225 -13.17 -1.36 -2.85
N GLY A 226 -12.84 -2.53 -2.30
CA GLY A 226 -13.64 -3.75 -2.43
C GLY A 226 -14.96 -3.64 -1.69
N GLU A 227 -16.02 -4.20 -2.25
CA GLU A 227 -17.35 -4.18 -1.64
C GLU A 227 -17.43 -4.93 -0.30
N TYR A 228 -16.47 -5.83 -0.05
CA TYR A 228 -16.37 -6.61 1.20
C TYR A 228 -15.37 -6.06 2.20
N ASP A 229 -14.81 -4.86 1.98
CA ASP A 229 -13.86 -4.28 2.94
C ASP A 229 -14.58 -3.70 4.16
N TYR A 230 -14.31 -4.27 5.33
CA TYR A 230 -14.81 -3.79 6.63
C TYR A 230 -13.84 -2.84 7.33
N SER A 231 -12.59 -2.82 6.91
CA SER A 231 -11.54 -1.97 7.53
C SER A 231 -11.58 -0.56 6.96
N CYS A 232 -11.68 -0.44 5.63
CA CYS A 232 -11.92 0.82 4.95
C CYS A 232 -13.13 0.65 4.04
N THR A 233 -14.30 0.96 4.57
CA THR A 233 -15.57 0.65 3.88
C THR A 233 -15.74 1.44 2.57
N PRO A 234 -16.55 0.91 1.62
CA PRO A 234 -16.92 1.64 0.41
C PRO A 234 -17.41 3.07 0.69
N GLU A 235 -18.20 3.24 1.76
CA GLU A 235 -18.73 4.55 2.16
C GLU A 235 -17.60 5.50 2.59
N ALA A 236 -16.59 5.02 3.32
CA ALA A 236 -15.45 5.83 3.74
C ALA A 236 -14.62 6.29 2.54
N THR A 237 -14.48 5.45 1.51
CA THR A 237 -13.81 5.80 0.26
C THR A 237 -14.59 6.85 -0.54
N VAL A 238 -15.91 6.68 -0.69
CA VAL A 238 -16.77 7.65 -1.38
C VAL A 238 -16.77 8.99 -0.65
N ASP A 239 -16.87 8.97 0.68
CA ASP A 239 -16.83 10.16 1.52
C ASP A 239 -15.47 10.89 1.41
N THR A 240 -14.35 10.16 1.41
CA THR A 240 -13.01 10.72 1.14
C THR A 240 -12.93 11.36 -0.24
N ALA A 241 -13.39 10.65 -1.29
CA ALA A 241 -13.38 11.18 -2.65
C ALA A 241 -14.22 12.45 -2.79
N SER A 242 -15.32 12.57 -2.04
CA SER A 242 -16.17 13.76 -2.05
C SER A 242 -15.48 15.01 -1.50
N ARG A 243 -14.49 14.82 -0.60
CA ARG A 243 -13.68 15.93 -0.04
C ARG A 243 -12.53 16.38 -0.94
N ILE A 244 -12.10 15.52 -1.88
CA ILE A 244 -10.98 15.81 -2.80
C ILE A 244 -11.56 16.25 -4.15
N PRO A 245 -11.55 17.55 -4.50
CA PRO A 245 -12.18 18.01 -5.74
C PRO A 245 -11.57 17.36 -6.98
N GLY A 246 -12.38 16.62 -7.73
CA GLY A 246 -11.96 15.93 -8.95
C GLY A 246 -11.40 14.51 -8.74
N ALA A 247 -11.28 14.03 -7.51
CA ALA A 247 -10.94 12.63 -7.27
C ALA A 247 -11.99 11.68 -7.86
N LYS A 248 -11.56 10.48 -8.22
CA LYS A 248 -12.41 9.42 -8.73
C LYS A 248 -12.47 8.28 -7.71
N SER A 249 -13.67 7.77 -7.44
CA SER A 249 -13.85 6.58 -6.61
C SER A 249 -14.42 5.42 -7.42
N VAL A 250 -13.99 4.21 -7.09
CA VAL A 250 -14.45 2.95 -7.70
C VAL A 250 -14.71 1.95 -6.59
N ILE A 251 -15.90 1.38 -6.55
CA ILE A 251 -16.19 0.23 -5.70
C ILE A 251 -16.04 -1.03 -6.53
N MET A 252 -15.18 -1.93 -6.07
CA MET A 252 -14.82 -3.16 -6.78
C MET A 252 -15.66 -4.31 -6.25
N SER A 253 -16.52 -4.87 -7.09
CA SER A 253 -17.32 -6.05 -6.74
C SER A 253 -16.44 -7.30 -6.63
N GLU A 254 -16.84 -8.24 -5.79
CA GLU A 254 -16.18 -9.54 -5.57
C GLU A 254 -14.77 -9.44 -4.99
N VAL A 255 -14.41 -8.31 -4.35
CA VAL A 255 -13.10 -8.04 -3.78
C VAL A 255 -13.26 -7.54 -2.34
N GLY A 256 -12.36 -7.94 -1.47
CA GLY A 256 -12.25 -7.47 -0.08
C GLY A 256 -11.10 -6.48 0.08
N HIS A 257 -10.37 -6.61 1.19
CA HIS A 257 -9.33 -5.65 1.60
C HIS A 257 -7.98 -5.80 0.88
N PHE A 258 -7.77 -6.90 0.14
CA PHE A 258 -6.47 -7.20 -0.46
C PHE A 258 -6.57 -7.45 -1.97
N PRO A 259 -7.14 -6.52 -2.75
CA PRO A 259 -7.49 -6.76 -4.16
C PRO A 259 -6.33 -7.33 -4.98
N MET A 260 -5.11 -6.81 -4.77
CA MET A 260 -3.91 -7.19 -5.52
C MET A 260 -3.40 -8.59 -5.21
N SER A 261 -3.80 -9.21 -4.09
CA SER A 261 -3.34 -10.53 -3.68
C SER A 261 -4.46 -11.56 -3.51
N GLU A 262 -5.65 -11.16 -3.02
CA GLU A 262 -6.76 -12.11 -2.79
C GLU A 262 -7.55 -12.45 -4.05
N ASN A 263 -7.60 -11.52 -5.03
CA ASN A 263 -8.29 -11.74 -6.30
C ASN A 263 -7.67 -10.88 -7.42
N PRO A 264 -6.40 -11.18 -7.81
CA PRO A 264 -5.66 -10.35 -8.75
C PRO A 264 -6.31 -10.24 -10.13
N GLU A 265 -7.03 -11.27 -10.59
CA GLU A 265 -7.69 -11.25 -11.90
C GLU A 265 -8.88 -10.29 -11.94
N VAL A 266 -9.72 -10.29 -10.90
CA VAL A 266 -10.81 -9.31 -10.77
C VAL A 266 -10.24 -7.91 -10.59
N PHE A 267 -9.25 -7.75 -9.71
CA PHE A 267 -8.60 -6.46 -9.48
C PHE A 267 -8.00 -5.87 -10.75
N LYS A 268 -7.34 -6.69 -11.56
CA LYS A 268 -6.78 -6.27 -12.85
C LYS A 268 -7.81 -5.61 -13.76
N GLY A 269 -9.03 -6.15 -13.79
CA GLY A 269 -10.14 -5.59 -14.57
C GLY A 269 -10.50 -4.14 -14.16
N TYR A 270 -10.33 -3.80 -12.90
CA TYR A 270 -10.53 -2.43 -12.39
C TYR A 270 -9.29 -1.55 -12.54
N LEU A 271 -8.10 -2.12 -12.35
CA LEU A 271 -6.85 -1.37 -12.34
C LEU A 271 -6.42 -0.91 -13.75
N ILE A 272 -6.48 -1.80 -14.76
CA ILE A 272 -6.00 -1.49 -16.12
C ILE A 272 -6.66 -0.24 -16.71
N PRO A 273 -7.98 -0.03 -16.63
CA PRO A 273 -8.61 1.20 -17.12
C PRO A 273 -8.10 2.49 -16.45
N VAL A 274 -7.67 2.42 -15.19
CA VAL A 274 -7.04 3.55 -14.49
C VAL A 274 -5.61 3.76 -14.98
N LEU A 275 -4.82 2.70 -15.10
CA LEU A 275 -3.44 2.77 -15.61
C LEU A 275 -3.38 3.30 -17.04
N GLU A 276 -4.33 2.93 -17.90
CA GLU A 276 -4.40 3.46 -19.27
C GLU A 276 -4.57 4.97 -19.33
N LYS A 277 -5.29 5.59 -18.37
CA LYS A 277 -5.42 7.05 -18.33
C LYS A 277 -4.09 7.73 -18.08
N PHE A 278 -3.22 7.15 -17.26
CA PHE A 278 -1.86 7.66 -17.04
C PHE A 278 -1.01 7.53 -18.32
N ILE A 279 -1.14 6.43 -19.06
CA ILE A 279 -0.43 6.26 -20.34
C ILE A 279 -0.87 7.29 -21.38
N LYS A 280 -2.17 7.57 -21.48
CA LYS A 280 -2.76 8.48 -22.47
C LYS A 280 -2.66 9.95 -22.08
N GLY A 281 -2.27 10.25 -20.82
CA GLY A 281 -2.34 11.59 -20.27
C GLY A 281 -3.78 12.13 -20.10
N GLU A 282 -4.77 11.24 -20.04
CA GLU A 282 -6.20 11.53 -19.93
C GLU A 282 -6.66 11.59 -18.47
N THR A 283 -5.79 12.05 -17.60
CA THR A 283 -6.03 12.09 -16.15
C THR A 283 -6.71 13.39 -15.69
N LYS A 284 -7.09 14.23 -16.64
CA LYS A 284 -7.76 15.54 -16.39
C LYS A 284 -9.28 15.44 -16.41
#